data_0b1f0efd7957721664935aa4b0cc6507
#
_entry.id   0b1f0efd7957721664935aa4b0cc6507
#
_cell.length_a   1.000
_cell.length_b   1.000
_cell.length_c   1.000
_cell.angle_alpha   90.00
_cell.angle_beta   90.00
_cell.angle_gamma   90.00
#
_symmetry.space_group_name_H-M   'P 1'
#
loop_
_entity.id
_entity.type
_entity.pdbx_description
1 polymer ?
#
loop_
_entity_poly.entity_id
_entity_poly.type
_entity_poly.pdbx_seq_one_letter_code
_entity_poly.pdbx_strand_id
1 'polypeptide(L)'
;MARIEALRALHYSPEVAGPLQQLAAPPYDVIDPAQRAELASQAPHNVVAIDLPEDPDGGDRYEHAARLLEDWLAEGAVVRDDEPALWVLVQDYTAPDGRRLTRNGFFARVRVEDYGPGTIRPHERTHPGPKEDRLRLTRATRANLSPIFSLYSDPQLRAWQALEPATHSEPFGEATDADGTHGRLWRIADPDVIDTVKQALTDAELLIADGHHRYETARVYADEVGGEGDHRYVLMCLVALQDEGLTVFPTHRLVTGLKGDSDKQEALGRSLKESFDVAEIEADALVPSDEDPGIVMGYMDSHFRRGFRLTLKDQGLADSALADMPEPYRRLDTAVLEALVLKQPLGLSEDDISHKRGLDYARSFEEARELVESGAFDAGFFMRSVPVEQIKEIAAAGVNMPPKSTYFFPKVPTGLLFNPLSDPR
;
A
#
# COMPACT_ATOMS: atom_id res chain seq x y z
N MET A 1 -17.57 -14.60 -1.91
CA MET A 1 -17.83 -13.16 -2.08
C MET A 1 -17.47 -12.46 -0.80
N ALA A 2 -16.79 -11.34 -0.87
CA ALA A 2 -16.35 -10.63 0.32
C ALA A 2 -17.55 -10.17 1.17
N ARG A 3 -17.52 -10.43 2.47
CA ARG A 3 -18.59 -10.05 3.38
C ARG A 3 -18.20 -8.75 4.11
N ILE A 4 -18.91 -7.68 3.76
CA ILE A 4 -18.66 -6.32 4.26
C ILE A 4 -19.74 -5.98 5.30
N GLU A 5 -19.33 -5.42 6.45
CA GLU A 5 -20.21 -5.05 7.56
C GLU A 5 -19.83 -3.66 8.09
N ALA A 6 -20.82 -2.92 8.56
CA ALA A 6 -20.59 -1.75 9.38
C ALA A 6 -19.93 -2.15 10.71
N LEU A 7 -19.16 -1.24 11.32
CA LEU A 7 -18.41 -1.52 12.53
C LEU A 7 -18.76 -0.54 13.66
N ARG A 8 -18.67 -1.04 14.89
CA ARG A 8 -18.62 -0.17 16.09
C ARG A 8 -17.17 0.20 16.33
N ALA A 9 -16.73 1.21 15.60
CA ALA A 9 -15.34 1.64 15.63
C ALA A 9 -14.93 2.16 17.01
N LEU A 10 -13.66 2.01 17.34
CA LEU A 10 -13.00 2.90 18.29
C LEU A 10 -12.47 4.10 17.47
N HIS A 11 -12.70 5.29 18.01
CA HIS A 11 -12.21 6.52 17.39
C HIS A 11 -11.85 7.56 18.46
N TYR A 12 -11.04 8.52 18.11
CA TYR A 12 -10.69 9.60 19.03
C TYR A 12 -11.90 10.49 19.34
N SER A 13 -11.98 10.93 20.62
CA SER A 13 -12.85 12.04 21.03
C SER A 13 -12.11 13.34 20.79
N PRO A 14 -12.58 14.22 19.87
CA PRO A 14 -11.91 15.50 19.63
C PRO A 14 -11.83 16.41 20.85
N GLU A 15 -12.77 16.24 21.79
CA GLU A 15 -12.84 17.03 23.03
C GLU A 15 -11.75 16.65 24.03
N VAL A 16 -11.31 15.40 24.04
CA VAL A 16 -10.31 14.88 25.00
C VAL A 16 -8.95 14.70 24.34
N ALA A 17 -8.89 14.04 23.19
CA ALA A 17 -7.64 13.72 22.50
C ALA A 17 -7.10 14.89 21.67
N GLY A 18 -7.97 15.82 21.23
CA GLY A 18 -7.61 16.90 20.32
C GLY A 18 -7.90 16.59 18.86
N PRO A 19 -7.42 17.43 17.93
CA PRO A 19 -7.74 17.30 16.51
C PRO A 19 -7.02 16.13 15.85
N LEU A 20 -7.67 15.44 14.91
CA LEU A 20 -7.11 14.30 14.15
C LEU A 20 -5.77 14.63 13.49
N GLN A 21 -5.56 15.90 13.11
CA GLN A 21 -4.30 16.42 12.56
C GLN A 21 -3.06 16.05 13.40
N GLN A 22 -3.19 15.97 14.73
CA GLN A 22 -2.09 15.69 15.65
C GLN A 22 -2.03 14.21 16.07
N LEU A 23 -3.07 13.45 15.75
CA LEU A 23 -3.28 12.08 16.24
C LEU A 23 -3.02 11.02 15.17
N ALA A 24 -3.32 11.33 13.92
CA ALA A 24 -3.14 10.42 12.79
C ALA A 24 -1.67 10.38 12.35
N ALA A 25 -1.31 9.29 11.70
CA ALA A 25 0.02 9.09 11.13
C ALA A 25 -0.07 8.36 9.77
N PRO A 26 0.97 8.39 8.93
CA PRO A 26 1.09 7.48 7.80
C PRO A 26 1.07 6.01 8.25
N PRO A 27 0.89 5.06 7.33
CA PRO A 27 1.06 3.63 7.66
C PRO A 27 2.45 3.35 8.23
N TYR A 28 2.53 2.43 9.18
CA TYR A 28 3.73 2.10 9.95
C TYR A 28 4.96 1.77 9.10
N ASP A 29 4.76 1.19 7.92
CA ASP A 29 5.83 0.69 7.02
C ASP A 29 6.50 1.78 6.18
N VAL A 30 6.02 3.03 6.28
CA VAL A 30 6.63 4.20 5.62
C VAL A 30 7.23 5.19 6.61
N ILE A 31 7.15 4.93 7.91
CA ILE A 31 7.63 5.80 8.99
C ILE A 31 9.05 5.37 9.41
N ASP A 32 10.02 6.26 9.28
CA ASP A 32 11.35 6.07 9.81
C ASP A 32 11.45 6.47 11.32
N PRO A 33 12.55 6.13 12.03
CA PRO A 33 12.68 6.46 13.46
C PRO A 33 12.63 7.94 13.79
N ALA A 34 13.12 8.83 12.92
CA ALA A 34 13.11 10.27 13.15
C ALA A 34 11.68 10.82 13.00
N GLN A 35 11.00 10.40 11.95
CA GLN A 35 9.60 10.73 11.71
C GLN A 35 8.67 10.18 12.80
N ARG A 36 8.94 8.97 13.31
CA ARG A 36 8.21 8.43 14.47
C ARG A 36 8.34 9.32 15.69
N ALA A 37 9.57 9.76 16.02
CA ALA A 37 9.79 10.63 17.16
C ALA A 37 9.10 11.98 17.01
N GLU A 38 9.11 12.56 15.82
CA GLU A 38 8.39 13.79 15.49
C GLU A 38 6.87 13.62 15.72
N LEU A 39 6.26 12.58 15.14
CA LEU A 39 4.83 12.27 15.28
C LEU A 39 4.45 12.07 16.77
N ALA A 40 5.24 11.30 17.52
CA ALA A 40 5.00 11.07 18.94
C ALA A 40 5.07 12.36 19.78
N SER A 41 5.80 13.37 19.32
CA SER A 41 5.90 14.67 20.00
C SER A 41 4.71 15.59 19.75
N GLN A 42 3.88 15.33 18.75
CA GLN A 42 2.74 16.19 18.36
C GLN A 42 1.60 16.15 19.39
N ALA A 43 1.31 14.96 19.92
CA ALA A 43 0.29 14.78 20.95
C ALA A 43 0.51 13.49 21.76
N PRO A 44 0.07 13.48 23.04
CA PRO A 44 0.21 12.27 23.89
C PRO A 44 -0.57 11.06 23.34
N HIS A 45 -1.62 11.30 22.57
CA HIS A 45 -2.48 10.27 21.99
C HIS A 45 -2.18 10.02 20.50
N ASN A 46 -1.01 10.47 19.96
CA ASN A 46 -0.67 10.17 18.58
C ASN A 46 -0.57 8.65 18.38
N VAL A 47 -1.20 8.16 17.31
CA VAL A 47 -1.33 6.72 17.03
C VAL A 47 0.00 5.96 16.95
N VAL A 48 1.11 6.63 16.64
CA VAL A 48 2.43 5.98 16.60
C VAL A 48 2.84 5.37 17.96
N ALA A 49 2.29 5.88 19.07
CA ALA A 49 2.56 5.33 20.40
C ALA A 49 2.04 3.90 20.55
N ILE A 50 0.94 3.56 19.87
CA ILE A 50 0.32 2.23 19.91
C ILE A 50 0.56 1.40 18.65
N ASP A 51 0.72 2.02 17.46
CA ASP A 51 0.92 1.29 16.20
C ASP A 51 2.41 0.97 15.91
N LEU A 52 3.33 1.85 16.34
CA LEU A 52 4.78 1.63 16.33
C LEU A 52 5.35 1.75 17.76
N PRO A 53 4.94 0.86 18.67
CA PRO A 53 5.23 1.03 20.08
C PRO A 53 6.72 0.87 20.39
N GLU A 54 7.18 1.66 21.35
CA GLU A 54 8.43 1.51 22.08
C GLU A 54 8.11 1.29 23.56
N ASP A 55 8.96 0.60 24.28
CA ASP A 55 8.87 0.54 25.73
C ASP A 55 10.01 1.36 26.33
N PRO A 56 9.72 2.51 26.96
CA PRO A 56 10.74 3.36 27.55
C PRO A 56 11.48 2.70 28.71
N ASP A 57 10.87 1.71 29.36
CA ASP A 57 11.42 0.98 30.49
C ASP A 57 12.14 -0.32 30.09
N GLY A 58 12.18 -0.64 28.77
CA GLY A 58 12.85 -1.81 28.22
C GLY A 58 12.10 -3.12 28.44
N GLY A 59 10.78 -3.07 28.68
CA GLY A 59 9.89 -4.20 28.78
C GLY A 59 9.32 -4.66 27.44
N ASP A 60 8.13 -5.27 27.44
CA ASP A 60 7.44 -5.66 26.21
C ASP A 60 6.65 -4.47 25.63
N ARG A 61 7.11 -3.98 24.47
CA ARG A 61 6.49 -2.85 23.76
C ARG A 61 5.04 -3.09 23.35
N TYR A 62 4.65 -4.34 23.08
CA TYR A 62 3.27 -4.65 22.67
C TYR A 62 2.32 -4.61 23.87
N GLU A 63 2.76 -5.10 25.02
CA GLU A 63 2.03 -4.95 26.29
C GLU A 63 1.93 -3.47 26.71
N HIS A 64 2.96 -2.68 26.41
CA HIS A 64 2.92 -1.22 26.61
C HIS A 64 1.84 -0.57 25.71
N ALA A 65 1.79 -0.92 24.41
CA ALA A 65 0.75 -0.44 23.51
C ALA A 65 -0.67 -0.82 23.95
N ALA A 66 -0.84 -2.04 24.46
CA ALA A 66 -2.13 -2.50 24.99
C ALA A 66 -2.57 -1.66 26.21
N ARG A 67 -1.67 -1.42 27.17
CA ARG A 67 -1.95 -0.57 28.33
C ARG A 67 -2.30 0.87 27.90
N LEU A 68 -1.53 1.46 26.98
CA LEU A 68 -1.84 2.79 26.46
C LEU A 68 -3.24 2.87 25.84
N LEU A 69 -3.63 1.87 25.04
CA LEU A 69 -4.97 1.85 24.44
C LEU A 69 -6.06 1.72 25.51
N GLU A 70 -5.84 0.91 26.56
CA GLU A 70 -6.75 0.77 27.71
C GLU A 70 -6.84 2.10 28.49
N ASP A 71 -5.72 2.78 28.71
CA ASP A 71 -5.69 4.09 29.37
C ASP A 71 -6.46 5.14 28.55
N TRP A 72 -6.24 5.20 27.22
CA TRP A 72 -6.96 6.11 26.33
C TRP A 72 -8.48 5.88 26.32
N LEU A 73 -8.91 4.61 26.44
CA LEU A 73 -10.32 4.27 26.58
C LEU A 73 -10.86 4.71 27.97
N ALA A 74 -10.10 4.50 29.05
CA ALA A 74 -10.50 4.90 30.39
C ALA A 74 -10.57 6.42 30.57
N GLU A 75 -9.69 7.16 29.92
CA GLU A 75 -9.67 8.63 29.91
C GLU A 75 -10.77 9.23 29.02
N GLY A 76 -11.35 8.44 28.11
CA GLY A 76 -12.29 8.89 27.09
C GLY A 76 -11.60 9.61 25.93
N ALA A 77 -10.28 9.51 25.78
CA ALA A 77 -9.54 9.99 24.62
C ALA A 77 -9.86 9.16 23.38
N VAL A 78 -10.06 7.86 23.56
CA VAL A 78 -10.64 6.95 22.56
C VAL A 78 -11.99 6.49 23.07
N VAL A 79 -13.00 6.49 22.22
CA VAL A 79 -14.37 6.06 22.53
C VAL A 79 -14.85 5.03 21.52
N ARG A 80 -15.82 4.19 21.92
CA ARG A 80 -16.45 3.21 21.04
C ARG A 80 -17.79 3.74 20.54
N ASP A 81 -18.05 3.54 19.24
CA ASP A 81 -19.37 3.80 18.66
C ASP A 81 -20.49 3.02 19.37
N ASP A 82 -21.59 3.69 19.70
CA ASP A 82 -22.77 3.08 20.30
C ASP A 82 -23.51 2.15 19.34
N GLU A 83 -23.44 2.43 18.04
CA GLU A 83 -24.08 1.68 16.96
C GLU A 83 -23.14 1.46 15.78
N PRO A 84 -23.34 0.39 14.98
CA PRO A 84 -22.51 0.16 13.79
C PRO A 84 -22.63 1.29 12.77
N ALA A 85 -21.51 1.70 12.18
CA ALA A 85 -21.45 2.74 11.16
C ALA A 85 -20.49 2.36 10.04
N LEU A 86 -20.69 2.93 8.87
CA LEU A 86 -19.66 3.11 7.85
C LEU A 86 -19.03 4.49 8.03
N TRP A 87 -17.76 4.62 7.65
CA TRP A 87 -17.03 5.87 7.77
C TRP A 87 -16.46 6.28 6.42
N VAL A 88 -16.92 7.38 5.88
CA VAL A 88 -16.45 7.89 4.58
C VAL A 88 -15.14 8.64 4.77
N LEU A 89 -14.18 8.39 3.89
CA LEU A 89 -12.92 9.11 3.78
C LEU A 89 -12.81 9.73 2.40
N VAL A 90 -12.73 11.06 2.32
CA VAL A 90 -12.42 11.80 1.11
C VAL A 90 -11.02 12.38 1.25
N GLN A 91 -10.15 12.13 0.27
CA GLN A 91 -8.76 12.61 0.26
C GLN A 91 -8.50 13.48 -0.97
N ASP A 92 -8.29 14.77 -0.73
CA ASP A 92 -7.84 15.71 -1.77
C ASP A 92 -6.32 15.76 -1.79
N TYR A 93 -5.71 15.57 -2.95
CA TYR A 93 -4.27 15.50 -3.08
C TYR A 93 -3.78 16.01 -4.43
N THR A 94 -2.49 16.31 -4.52
CA THR A 94 -1.82 16.65 -5.77
C THR A 94 -0.97 15.48 -6.22
N ALA A 95 -1.26 14.94 -7.39
CA ALA A 95 -0.46 13.88 -8.01
C ALA A 95 0.95 14.41 -8.43
N PRO A 96 1.98 13.55 -8.57
CA PRO A 96 3.31 13.96 -9.03
C PRO A 96 3.34 14.70 -10.37
N ASP A 97 2.37 14.46 -11.24
CA ASP A 97 2.18 15.18 -12.51
C ASP A 97 1.49 16.57 -12.34
N GLY A 98 1.24 16.99 -11.10
CA GLY A 98 0.63 18.26 -10.74
C GLY A 98 -0.91 18.29 -10.81
N ARG A 99 -1.58 17.19 -11.22
CA ARG A 99 -3.05 17.13 -11.22
C ARG A 99 -3.58 17.12 -9.79
N ARG A 100 -4.62 17.91 -9.54
CA ARG A 100 -5.40 17.84 -8.29
C ARG A 100 -6.49 16.79 -8.44
N LEU A 101 -6.51 15.85 -7.53
CA LEU A 101 -7.42 14.71 -7.55
C LEU A 101 -8.10 14.56 -6.20
N THR A 102 -9.28 13.93 -6.22
CA THR A 102 -10.06 13.59 -5.02
C THR A 102 -10.33 12.10 -5.04
N ARG A 103 -9.82 11.38 -4.06
CA ARG A 103 -10.10 9.95 -3.87
C ARG A 103 -11.19 9.74 -2.85
N ASN A 104 -12.19 8.94 -3.22
CA ASN A 104 -13.35 8.62 -2.41
C ASN A 104 -13.29 7.18 -1.92
N GLY A 105 -13.37 6.99 -0.62
CA GLY A 105 -13.38 5.67 -0.01
C GLY A 105 -14.24 5.63 1.25
N PHE A 106 -14.37 4.47 1.83
CA PHE A 106 -15.04 4.31 3.11
C PHE A 106 -14.45 3.17 3.92
N PHE A 107 -14.51 3.28 5.23
CA PHE A 107 -14.12 2.23 6.15
C PHE A 107 -15.29 1.33 6.47
N ALA A 108 -15.00 0.04 6.48
CA ALA A 108 -15.88 -1.02 6.90
C ALA A 108 -15.06 -2.14 7.55
N ARG A 109 -15.71 -3.04 8.25
CA ARG A 109 -15.08 -4.31 8.61
C ARG A 109 -15.41 -5.37 7.56
N VAL A 110 -14.40 -6.12 7.17
CA VAL A 110 -14.52 -7.17 6.15
C VAL A 110 -14.20 -8.51 6.78
N ARG A 111 -15.03 -9.53 6.50
CA ARG A 111 -14.78 -10.87 7.01
C ARG A 111 -13.45 -11.41 6.46
N VAL A 112 -12.66 -11.95 7.35
CA VAL A 112 -11.39 -12.61 7.02
C VAL A 112 -11.69 -13.96 6.38
N GLU A 113 -11.19 -14.15 5.17
CA GLU A 113 -11.38 -15.36 4.36
C GLU A 113 -10.06 -15.76 3.71
N ASP A 114 -10.01 -17.00 3.21
CA ASP A 114 -8.89 -17.42 2.37
C ASP A 114 -8.84 -16.63 1.07
N TYR A 115 -7.63 -16.44 0.55
CA TYR A 115 -7.45 -15.86 -0.77
C TYR A 115 -8.12 -16.74 -1.83
N GLY A 116 -8.85 -16.12 -2.73
CA GLY A 116 -9.48 -16.87 -3.80
C GLY A 116 -10.41 -16.06 -4.67
N PRO A 117 -10.91 -16.69 -5.74
CA PRO A 117 -11.90 -16.09 -6.64
C PRO A 117 -13.14 -15.63 -5.89
N GLY A 118 -13.58 -14.41 -6.17
CA GLY A 118 -14.81 -13.84 -5.62
C GLY A 118 -14.71 -13.41 -4.15
N THR A 119 -13.53 -13.49 -3.53
CA THR A 119 -13.32 -13.09 -2.13
C THR A 119 -12.24 -12.01 -2.02
N ILE A 120 -11.05 -12.38 -1.58
CA ILE A 120 -9.93 -11.46 -1.35
C ILE A 120 -8.76 -11.86 -2.25
N ARG A 121 -8.22 -10.90 -2.99
CA ARG A 121 -7.06 -11.08 -3.88
C ARG A 121 -5.87 -10.30 -3.37
N PRO A 122 -4.76 -10.95 -3.05
CA PRO A 122 -3.47 -10.29 -2.90
C PRO A 122 -2.84 -10.05 -4.29
N HIS A 123 -1.91 -9.12 -4.37
CA HIS A 123 -1.04 -8.96 -5.53
C HIS A 123 0.45 -8.87 -5.16
N GLU A 124 0.78 -8.90 -3.86
CA GLU A 124 2.16 -8.84 -3.35
C GLU A 124 2.40 -9.96 -2.32
N ARG A 125 3.65 -10.48 -2.28
CA ARG A 125 4.07 -11.46 -1.28
C ARG A 125 4.35 -10.79 0.06
N THR A 126 4.06 -11.49 1.15
CA THR A 126 4.36 -11.05 2.51
C THR A 126 5.65 -11.68 3.04
N HIS A 127 6.34 -10.95 3.93
CA HIS A 127 7.56 -11.38 4.59
C HIS A 127 7.30 -11.81 6.05
N PRO A 128 8.07 -12.78 6.60
CA PRO A 128 7.83 -13.30 7.95
C PRO A 128 7.98 -12.26 9.07
N GLY A 129 9.03 -11.40 9.01
CA GLY A 129 9.33 -10.44 10.08
C GLY A 129 8.20 -9.45 10.37
N PRO A 130 7.70 -8.68 9.37
CA PRO A 130 6.57 -7.77 9.57
C PRO A 130 5.29 -8.46 10.02
N LYS A 131 5.04 -9.71 9.60
CA LYS A 131 3.88 -10.48 10.05
C LYS A 131 3.93 -10.79 11.54
N GLU A 132 5.07 -11.26 12.04
CA GLU A 132 5.21 -11.59 13.46
C GLU A 132 5.08 -10.34 14.34
N ASP A 133 5.67 -9.22 13.93
CA ASP A 133 5.54 -7.95 14.64
C ASP A 133 4.08 -7.51 14.75
N ARG A 134 3.35 -7.47 13.63
CA ARG A 134 1.93 -7.11 13.64
C ARG A 134 1.06 -8.11 14.38
N LEU A 135 1.38 -9.41 14.34
CA LEU A 135 0.62 -10.44 15.06
C LEU A 135 0.77 -10.28 16.58
N ARG A 136 1.97 -10.00 17.06
CA ARG A 136 2.20 -9.72 18.49
C ARG A 136 1.43 -8.47 18.95
N LEU A 137 1.44 -7.41 18.13
CA LEU A 137 0.68 -6.21 18.40
C LEU A 137 -0.83 -6.48 18.46
N THR A 138 -1.36 -7.23 17.47
CA THR A 138 -2.78 -7.60 17.43
C THR A 138 -3.20 -8.46 18.62
N ARG A 139 -2.37 -9.43 19.04
CA ARG A 139 -2.61 -10.27 20.23
C ARG A 139 -2.70 -9.43 21.51
N ALA A 140 -1.81 -8.45 21.65
CA ALA A 140 -1.76 -7.60 22.83
C ALA A 140 -2.93 -6.62 22.86
N THR A 141 -3.13 -5.85 21.80
CA THR A 141 -4.13 -4.77 21.74
C THR A 141 -5.56 -5.26 21.48
N ARG A 142 -5.71 -6.46 20.89
CA ARG A 142 -6.99 -7.01 20.41
C ARG A 142 -7.76 -6.03 19.51
N ALA A 143 -7.05 -5.30 18.67
CA ALA A 143 -7.61 -4.33 17.75
C ALA A 143 -6.83 -4.31 16.43
N ASN A 144 -7.50 -3.99 15.33
CA ASN A 144 -6.82 -3.53 14.13
C ASN A 144 -6.59 -2.02 14.27
N LEU A 145 -5.34 -1.63 14.46
CA LEU A 145 -4.94 -0.24 14.66
C LEU A 145 -4.74 0.52 13.33
N SER A 146 -4.40 -0.20 12.27
CA SER A 146 -4.19 0.33 10.93
C SER A 146 -5.12 -0.33 9.93
N PRO A 147 -5.79 0.41 9.03
CA PRO A 147 -6.67 -0.16 8.02
C PRO A 147 -5.90 -0.83 6.90
N ILE A 148 -6.51 -1.81 6.26
CA ILE A 148 -6.07 -2.34 4.97
C ILE A 148 -6.72 -1.49 3.88
N PHE A 149 -5.95 -1.10 2.86
CA PHE A 149 -6.50 -0.45 1.68
C PHE A 149 -6.87 -1.50 0.64
N SER A 150 -8.13 -1.56 0.24
CA SER A 150 -8.63 -2.52 -0.73
C SER A 150 -9.49 -1.87 -1.80
N LEU A 151 -9.48 -2.46 -2.98
CA LEU A 151 -10.22 -2.01 -4.15
C LEU A 151 -11.35 -2.97 -4.46
N TYR A 152 -12.49 -2.43 -4.93
CA TYR A 152 -13.63 -3.20 -5.40
C TYR A 152 -14.13 -2.68 -6.75
N SER A 153 -14.77 -3.55 -7.54
CA SER A 153 -15.37 -3.15 -8.81
C SER A 153 -16.83 -2.77 -8.61
N ASP A 154 -17.17 -1.52 -8.92
CA ASP A 154 -18.54 -0.99 -8.96
C ASP A 154 -18.68 -0.01 -10.14
N PRO A 155 -18.89 -0.51 -11.38
CA PRO A 155 -18.88 0.34 -12.58
C PRO A 155 -19.91 1.46 -12.59
N GLN A 156 -20.97 1.36 -11.79
CA GLN A 156 -21.97 2.39 -11.64
C GLN A 156 -21.76 3.28 -10.39
N LEU A 157 -20.71 3.04 -9.60
CA LEU A 157 -20.42 3.75 -8.36
C LEU A 157 -21.62 3.79 -7.37
N ARG A 158 -22.42 2.75 -7.32
CA ARG A 158 -23.65 2.68 -6.50
C ARG A 158 -23.37 2.81 -5.01
N ALA A 159 -22.26 2.19 -4.56
CA ALA A 159 -21.83 2.33 -3.16
C ALA A 159 -21.47 3.80 -2.85
N TRP A 160 -20.72 4.45 -3.73
CA TRP A 160 -20.35 5.86 -3.54
C TRP A 160 -21.58 6.77 -3.60
N GLN A 161 -22.46 6.59 -4.58
CA GLN A 161 -23.71 7.37 -4.70
C GLN A 161 -24.58 7.34 -3.44
N ALA A 162 -24.56 6.21 -2.69
CA ALA A 162 -25.27 6.11 -1.42
C ALA A 162 -24.56 6.87 -0.27
N LEU A 163 -23.22 6.96 -0.33
CA LEU A 163 -22.38 7.55 0.72
C LEU A 163 -22.15 9.06 0.52
N GLU A 164 -22.03 9.50 -0.73
CA GLU A 164 -21.71 10.89 -1.11
C GLU A 164 -22.56 11.96 -0.41
N PRO A 165 -23.89 11.80 -0.24
CA PRO A 165 -24.72 12.82 0.41
C PRO A 165 -24.23 13.19 1.82
N ALA A 166 -23.62 12.28 2.55
CA ALA A 166 -23.08 12.55 3.88
C ALA A 166 -21.92 13.57 3.84
N THR A 167 -21.18 13.61 2.75
CA THR A 167 -20.03 14.54 2.59
C THR A 167 -20.43 16.00 2.40
N HIS A 168 -21.71 16.27 2.21
CA HIS A 168 -22.24 17.64 2.15
C HIS A 168 -22.46 18.27 3.54
N SER A 169 -22.27 17.51 4.61
CA SER A 169 -22.30 17.99 6.00
C SER A 169 -20.89 18.31 6.49
N GLU A 170 -20.79 18.90 7.67
CA GLU A 170 -19.50 19.11 8.34
C GLU A 170 -18.83 17.76 8.64
N PRO A 171 -17.53 17.58 8.34
CA PRO A 171 -16.83 16.33 8.63
C PRO A 171 -16.70 16.09 10.14
N PHE A 172 -16.67 14.84 10.53
CA PHE A 172 -16.35 14.44 11.90
C PHE A 172 -14.94 14.90 12.30
N GLY A 173 -14.00 14.89 11.36
CA GLY A 173 -12.64 15.35 11.57
C GLY A 173 -11.86 15.38 10.26
N GLU A 174 -10.74 16.07 10.29
CA GLU A 174 -9.87 16.24 9.13
C GLU A 174 -8.40 16.24 9.53
N ALA A 175 -7.54 15.85 8.60
CA ALA A 175 -6.09 15.88 8.78
C ALA A 175 -5.41 16.06 7.42
N THR A 176 -4.29 16.78 7.41
CA THR A 176 -3.41 16.91 6.24
C THR A 176 -2.09 16.23 6.54
N ASP A 177 -1.67 15.30 5.70
CA ASP A 177 -0.38 14.60 5.87
C ASP A 177 0.81 15.44 5.36
N ALA A 178 2.02 14.90 5.54
CA ALA A 178 3.26 15.56 5.14
C ALA A 178 3.36 15.75 3.61
N ASP A 179 2.67 14.93 2.81
CA ASP A 179 2.63 15.01 1.35
C ASP A 179 1.58 16.04 0.86
N GLY A 180 0.87 16.69 1.80
CA GLY A 180 -0.17 17.67 1.50
C GLY A 180 -1.52 17.05 1.14
N THR A 181 -1.71 15.77 1.36
CA THR A 181 -3.00 15.09 1.19
C THR A 181 -3.94 15.51 2.32
N HIS A 182 -5.07 16.12 1.99
CA HIS A 182 -6.09 16.54 2.94
C HIS A 182 -7.20 15.51 3.02
N GLY A 183 -7.27 14.80 4.14
CA GLY A 183 -8.27 13.78 4.43
C GLY A 183 -9.40 14.30 5.29
N ARG A 184 -10.64 14.04 4.91
CA ARG A 184 -11.85 14.38 5.67
C ARG A 184 -12.67 13.12 5.93
N LEU A 185 -13.24 13.02 7.13
CA LEU A 185 -13.90 11.81 7.64
C LEU A 185 -15.36 12.12 8.03
N TRP A 186 -16.30 11.26 7.64
CA TRP A 186 -17.72 11.34 8.01
C TRP A 186 -18.22 9.99 8.51
N ARG A 187 -19.10 10.02 9.50
CA ARG A 187 -19.74 8.85 10.09
C ARG A 187 -21.15 8.67 9.54
N ILE A 188 -21.50 7.47 9.10
CA ILE A 188 -22.81 7.12 8.55
C ILE A 188 -23.37 5.92 9.33
N ALA A 189 -24.39 6.16 10.16
CA ALA A 189 -25.08 5.13 10.92
C ALA A 189 -26.49 4.82 10.37
N ASP A 190 -26.92 5.47 9.31
CA ASP A 190 -28.21 5.22 8.66
C ASP A 190 -28.28 3.79 8.13
N PRO A 191 -29.19 2.93 8.65
CA PRO A 191 -29.28 1.54 8.22
C PRO A 191 -29.61 1.35 6.75
N ASP A 192 -30.41 2.24 6.16
CA ASP A 192 -30.82 2.15 4.75
C ASP A 192 -29.65 2.42 3.84
N VAL A 193 -28.79 3.38 4.19
CA VAL A 193 -27.54 3.67 3.48
C VAL A 193 -26.58 2.49 3.60
N ILE A 194 -26.39 1.98 4.82
CA ILE A 194 -25.52 0.82 5.08
C ILE A 194 -25.96 -0.40 4.26
N ASP A 195 -27.25 -0.70 4.24
CA ASP A 195 -27.79 -1.82 3.47
C ASP A 195 -27.65 -1.61 1.97
N THR A 196 -27.82 -0.37 1.48
CA THR A 196 -27.59 -0.05 0.07
C THR A 196 -26.15 -0.30 -0.34
N VAL A 197 -25.17 0.14 0.47
CA VAL A 197 -23.75 -0.12 0.22
C VAL A 197 -23.44 -1.62 0.24
N LYS A 198 -23.95 -2.36 1.23
CA LYS A 198 -23.78 -3.82 1.32
C LYS A 198 -24.36 -4.55 0.11
N GLN A 199 -25.54 -4.12 -0.37
CA GLN A 199 -26.17 -4.69 -1.58
C GLN A 199 -25.35 -4.38 -2.83
N ALA A 200 -24.83 -3.15 -2.97
CA ALA A 200 -23.99 -2.78 -4.11
C ALA A 200 -22.71 -3.64 -4.19
N LEU A 201 -22.23 -4.13 -3.06
CA LEU A 201 -20.98 -4.88 -2.95
C LEU A 201 -21.17 -6.38 -2.66
N THR A 202 -22.41 -6.89 -2.77
CA THR A 202 -22.71 -8.31 -2.45
C THR A 202 -21.85 -9.29 -3.24
N ASP A 203 -21.58 -8.99 -4.51
CA ASP A 203 -20.78 -9.83 -5.42
C ASP A 203 -19.34 -9.33 -5.58
N ALA A 204 -18.91 -8.36 -4.80
CA ALA A 204 -17.60 -7.77 -4.96
C ALA A 204 -16.48 -8.74 -4.56
N GLU A 205 -15.45 -8.81 -5.40
CA GLU A 205 -14.14 -9.32 -5.08
C GLU A 205 -13.28 -8.13 -4.64
N LEU A 206 -12.52 -8.28 -3.57
CA LEU A 206 -11.65 -7.24 -3.06
C LEU A 206 -10.19 -7.52 -3.45
N LEU A 207 -9.55 -6.55 -4.08
CA LEU A 207 -8.12 -6.55 -4.35
C LEU A 207 -7.42 -5.74 -3.26
N ILE A 208 -6.54 -6.36 -2.50
CA ILE A 208 -5.73 -5.63 -1.51
C ILE A 208 -4.75 -4.72 -2.27
N ALA A 209 -4.89 -3.41 -2.09
CA ALA A 209 -3.99 -2.41 -2.67
C ALA A 209 -2.77 -2.15 -1.76
N ASP A 210 -3.01 -2.13 -0.44
CA ASP A 210 -1.96 -1.96 0.57
C ASP A 210 -2.36 -2.66 1.88
N GLY A 211 -1.37 -3.23 2.59
CA GLY A 211 -1.60 -3.90 3.87
C GLY A 211 -1.67 -5.42 3.80
N HIS A 212 -1.01 -6.06 2.84
CA HIS A 212 -0.94 -7.52 2.72
C HIS A 212 -0.47 -8.20 4.02
N HIS A 213 0.54 -7.66 4.71
CA HIS A 213 1.00 -8.19 6.00
C HIS A 213 -0.09 -8.10 7.07
N ARG A 214 -0.88 -7.00 7.08
CA ARG A 214 -2.01 -6.81 8.02
C ARG A 214 -3.12 -7.83 7.77
N TYR A 215 -3.41 -8.14 6.50
CA TYR A 215 -4.40 -9.17 6.16
C TYR A 215 -3.94 -10.58 6.56
N GLU A 216 -2.68 -10.94 6.25
CA GLU A 216 -2.11 -12.22 6.67
C GLU A 216 -2.11 -12.37 8.21
N THR A 217 -1.79 -11.29 8.92
CA THR A 217 -1.87 -11.24 10.38
C THR A 217 -3.30 -11.49 10.87
N ALA A 218 -4.30 -10.85 10.25
CA ALA A 218 -5.70 -11.04 10.60
C ALA A 218 -6.17 -12.50 10.38
N ARG A 219 -5.71 -13.15 9.30
CA ARG A 219 -5.99 -14.56 9.04
C ARG A 219 -5.43 -15.46 10.14
N VAL A 220 -4.13 -15.30 10.45
CA VAL A 220 -3.47 -16.09 11.51
C VAL A 220 -4.15 -15.87 12.86
N TYR A 221 -4.44 -14.63 13.24
CA TYR A 221 -5.11 -14.30 14.50
C TYR A 221 -6.52 -14.90 14.58
N ALA A 222 -7.29 -14.80 13.49
CA ALA A 222 -8.64 -15.37 13.43
C ALA A 222 -8.64 -16.91 13.61
N ASP A 223 -7.62 -17.58 13.06
CA ASP A 223 -7.48 -19.04 13.19
C ASP A 223 -6.99 -19.44 14.58
N GLU A 224 -6.12 -18.65 15.20
CA GLU A 224 -5.65 -18.87 16.58
C GLU A 224 -6.79 -18.76 17.60
N VAL A 225 -7.63 -17.72 17.47
CA VAL A 225 -8.78 -17.51 18.37
C VAL A 225 -9.85 -18.56 18.12
N GLY A 226 -10.11 -18.90 16.87
CA GLY A 226 -11.11 -19.89 16.48
C GLY A 226 -12.56 -19.44 16.71
N GLY A 227 -13.51 -20.21 16.24
CA GLY A 227 -14.95 -19.89 16.38
C GLY A 227 -15.42 -18.68 15.59
N GLU A 228 -16.57 -18.11 15.96
CA GLU A 228 -17.14 -16.89 15.39
C GLU A 228 -16.96 -15.73 16.40
N GLY A 229 -16.84 -14.50 15.88
CA GLY A 229 -16.66 -13.29 16.69
C GLY A 229 -16.06 -12.15 15.91
N ASP A 230 -15.77 -11.02 16.57
CA ASP A 230 -15.23 -9.81 15.94
C ASP A 230 -13.83 -10.04 15.36
N HIS A 231 -13.06 -10.98 15.92
CA HIS A 231 -11.75 -11.40 15.39
C HIS A 231 -11.79 -12.01 13.98
N ARG A 232 -12.98 -12.38 13.49
CA ARG A 232 -13.20 -12.82 12.10
C ARG A 232 -13.34 -11.68 11.11
N TYR A 233 -13.21 -10.44 11.56
CA TYR A 233 -13.31 -9.25 10.71
C TYR A 233 -12.08 -8.38 10.84
N VAL A 234 -11.71 -7.72 9.74
CA VAL A 234 -10.56 -6.81 9.67
C VAL A 234 -11.00 -5.44 9.14
N LEU A 235 -10.38 -4.37 9.65
CA LEU A 235 -10.63 -3.01 9.21
C LEU A 235 -10.07 -2.78 7.81
N MET A 236 -10.93 -2.38 6.87
CA MET A 236 -10.52 -1.98 5.51
C MET A 236 -11.04 -0.61 5.14
N CYS A 237 -10.24 0.15 4.42
CA CYS A 237 -10.65 1.29 3.62
C CYS A 237 -10.89 0.79 2.19
N LEU A 238 -12.11 0.92 1.72
CA LEU A 238 -12.58 0.41 0.44
C LEU A 238 -12.73 1.55 -0.56
N VAL A 239 -12.13 1.43 -1.75
CA VAL A 239 -12.18 2.40 -2.83
C VAL A 239 -12.62 1.69 -4.12
N ALA A 240 -13.50 2.32 -4.89
CA ALA A 240 -13.90 1.76 -6.18
C ALA A 240 -12.76 1.81 -7.18
N LEU A 241 -12.60 0.74 -7.99
CA LEU A 241 -11.66 0.70 -9.11
C LEU A 241 -11.94 1.82 -10.13
N GLN A 242 -13.17 2.30 -10.17
CA GLN A 242 -13.67 3.33 -11.07
C GLN A 242 -13.56 4.76 -10.47
N ASP A 243 -13.00 4.90 -9.26
CA ASP A 243 -12.79 6.20 -8.66
C ASP A 243 -11.72 6.99 -9.44
N GLU A 244 -12.05 8.19 -9.89
CA GLU A 244 -11.14 9.02 -10.71
C GLU A 244 -9.91 9.49 -9.94
N GLY A 245 -9.97 9.47 -8.62
CA GLY A 245 -8.84 9.76 -7.73
C GLY A 245 -8.05 8.53 -7.31
N LEU A 246 -8.28 7.37 -7.92
CA LEU A 246 -7.44 6.19 -7.71
C LEU A 246 -6.21 6.28 -8.61
N THR A 247 -5.03 6.46 -8.01
CA THR A 247 -3.76 6.53 -8.75
C THR A 247 -2.77 5.50 -8.27
N VAL A 248 -2.01 4.96 -9.23
CA VAL A 248 -0.89 4.05 -8.99
C VAL A 248 0.35 4.71 -9.56
N PHE A 249 1.36 4.91 -8.75
CA PHE A 249 2.64 5.45 -9.22
C PHE A 249 3.65 4.36 -9.46
N PRO A 250 4.62 4.62 -10.35
CA PRO A 250 5.74 3.72 -10.55
C PRO A 250 6.65 3.73 -9.32
N THR A 251 7.38 2.66 -9.16
CA THR A 251 8.53 2.60 -8.28
C THR A 251 9.75 2.32 -9.12
N HIS A 252 10.72 3.22 -9.11
CA HIS A 252 11.96 3.08 -9.88
C HIS A 252 12.93 2.14 -9.18
N ARG A 253 13.77 1.41 -9.92
CA ARG A 253 14.73 0.46 -9.40
C ARG A 253 16.13 1.05 -9.43
N LEU A 254 16.78 1.04 -8.27
CA LEU A 254 18.13 1.56 -8.07
C LEU A 254 19.10 0.42 -7.77
N VAL A 255 20.15 0.31 -8.54
CA VAL A 255 21.10 -0.81 -8.49
C VAL A 255 22.45 -0.37 -7.94
N THR A 256 23.02 -1.19 -7.05
CA THR A 256 24.37 -1.05 -6.52
C THR A 256 25.21 -2.29 -6.80
N GLY A 257 26.54 -2.21 -6.60
CA GLY A 257 27.47 -3.34 -6.79
C GLY A 257 27.92 -3.54 -8.23
N LEU A 258 27.76 -2.52 -9.08
CA LEU A 258 28.33 -2.47 -10.43
C LEU A 258 29.70 -1.77 -10.44
N LYS A 259 29.90 -0.79 -9.56
CA LYS A 259 31.14 -0.02 -9.51
C LYS A 259 32.31 -0.91 -9.07
N GLY A 260 33.32 -1.02 -9.92
CA GLY A 260 34.48 -1.87 -9.66
C GLY A 260 34.31 -3.36 -10.03
N ASP A 261 33.17 -3.76 -10.57
CA ASP A 261 32.88 -5.09 -11.07
C ASP A 261 32.68 -5.07 -12.59
N SER A 262 33.77 -5.18 -13.34
CA SER A 262 33.76 -5.15 -14.81
C SER A 262 32.92 -6.28 -15.42
N ASP A 263 32.94 -7.46 -14.79
CA ASP A 263 32.22 -8.62 -15.31
C ASP A 263 30.70 -8.41 -15.24
N LYS A 264 30.21 -7.85 -14.14
CA LYS A 264 28.81 -7.45 -14.01
C LYS A 264 28.41 -6.33 -14.95
N GLN A 265 29.27 -5.32 -15.13
CA GLN A 265 29.02 -4.23 -16.07
C GLN A 265 28.91 -4.76 -17.50
N GLU A 266 29.83 -5.64 -17.93
CA GLU A 266 29.78 -6.27 -19.24
C GLU A 266 28.56 -7.17 -19.41
N ALA A 267 28.21 -7.97 -18.38
CA ALA A 267 27.03 -8.82 -18.39
C ALA A 267 25.74 -7.99 -18.53
N LEU A 268 25.61 -6.90 -17.77
CA LEU A 268 24.51 -5.96 -17.88
C LEU A 268 24.44 -5.36 -19.30
N GLY A 269 25.53 -4.78 -19.77
CA GLY A 269 25.58 -4.13 -21.09
C GLY A 269 25.26 -5.11 -22.23
N ARG A 270 25.69 -6.37 -22.13
CA ARG A 270 25.35 -7.44 -23.08
C ARG A 270 23.87 -7.76 -23.04
N SER A 271 23.31 -8.02 -21.85
CA SER A 271 21.89 -8.35 -21.68
C SER A 271 20.98 -7.23 -22.20
N LEU A 272 21.31 -5.96 -21.91
CA LEU A 272 20.54 -4.83 -22.41
C LEU A 272 20.54 -4.79 -23.94
N LYS A 273 21.69 -5.00 -24.59
CA LYS A 273 21.79 -5.01 -26.04
C LYS A 273 21.15 -6.23 -26.71
N GLU A 274 21.17 -7.38 -26.06
CA GLU A 274 20.56 -8.61 -26.59
C GLU A 274 19.05 -8.57 -26.50
N SER A 275 18.51 -8.10 -25.38
CA SER A 275 17.09 -8.15 -25.08
C SER A 275 16.31 -6.90 -25.52
N PHE A 276 16.97 -5.73 -25.58
CA PHE A 276 16.29 -4.46 -25.81
C PHE A 276 16.88 -3.69 -27.00
N ASP A 277 16.04 -2.95 -27.70
CA ASP A 277 16.44 -1.82 -28.52
C ASP A 277 16.76 -0.67 -27.57
N VAL A 278 17.99 -0.15 -27.67
CA VAL A 278 18.55 0.89 -26.80
C VAL A 278 18.66 2.19 -27.59
N ALA A 279 17.91 3.20 -27.18
CA ALA A 279 17.96 4.52 -27.80
C ALA A 279 18.37 5.56 -26.75
N GLU A 280 19.33 6.43 -27.08
CA GLU A 280 19.68 7.57 -26.21
C GLU A 280 18.54 8.60 -26.22
N ILE A 281 18.17 9.10 -25.05
CA ILE A 281 17.09 10.07 -24.83
C ILE A 281 17.55 11.14 -23.85
N GLU A 282 16.82 12.26 -23.80
CA GLU A 282 17.01 13.27 -22.76
C GLU A 282 16.65 12.70 -21.37
N ALA A 283 17.39 13.15 -20.35
CA ALA A 283 17.20 12.64 -18.99
C ALA A 283 15.77 12.87 -18.45
N ASP A 284 15.10 13.94 -18.86
CA ASP A 284 13.74 14.24 -18.46
C ASP A 284 12.69 13.32 -19.13
N ALA A 285 13.08 12.51 -20.13
CA ALA A 285 12.23 11.54 -20.81
C ALA A 285 12.47 10.09 -20.35
N LEU A 286 13.16 9.88 -19.22
CA LEU A 286 13.49 8.55 -18.71
C LEU A 286 12.27 7.73 -18.28
N VAL A 287 11.22 8.37 -17.74
CA VAL A 287 9.96 7.66 -17.41
C VAL A 287 9.17 7.47 -18.69
N PRO A 288 8.89 6.22 -19.11
CA PRO A 288 8.07 5.96 -20.28
C PRO A 288 6.64 6.48 -20.12
N SER A 289 5.99 6.82 -21.22
CA SER A 289 4.57 7.12 -21.25
C SER A 289 3.73 5.85 -21.01
N ASP A 290 2.58 6.00 -20.37
CA ASP A 290 1.61 4.92 -20.22
C ASP A 290 1.06 4.43 -21.60
N GLU A 291 1.16 5.28 -22.65
CA GLU A 291 0.76 4.96 -24.02
C GLU A 291 1.86 4.26 -24.84
N ASP A 292 3.09 4.18 -24.33
CA ASP A 292 4.18 3.49 -25.04
C ASP A 292 3.84 2.00 -25.22
N PRO A 293 3.94 1.45 -26.46
CA PRO A 293 3.56 0.07 -26.71
C PRO A 293 4.61 -0.92 -26.18
N GLY A 294 4.12 -2.07 -25.71
CA GLY A 294 4.98 -3.17 -25.28
C GLY A 294 5.69 -2.92 -23.95
N ILE A 295 6.80 -3.61 -23.74
CA ILE A 295 7.63 -3.50 -22.53
C ILE A 295 8.67 -2.40 -22.76
N VAL A 296 8.60 -1.33 -21.96
CA VAL A 296 9.47 -0.16 -22.09
C VAL A 296 9.91 0.32 -20.70
N MET A 297 11.18 0.73 -20.59
CA MET A 297 11.72 1.34 -19.39
C MET A 297 12.83 2.32 -19.71
N GLY A 298 13.06 3.28 -18.84
CA GLY A 298 14.23 4.15 -18.90
C GLY A 298 15.43 3.52 -18.18
N TYR A 299 16.61 3.90 -18.55
CA TYR A 299 17.87 3.49 -17.93
C TYR A 299 18.84 4.66 -17.86
N MET A 300 19.52 4.80 -16.75
CA MET A 300 20.65 5.72 -16.55
C MET A 300 21.69 5.06 -15.65
N ASP A 301 22.96 5.24 -15.95
CA ASP A 301 24.05 4.86 -15.05
C ASP A 301 24.80 6.09 -14.50
N SER A 302 25.40 5.93 -13.33
CA SER A 302 26.11 7.01 -12.63
C SER A 302 27.43 7.44 -13.32
N HIS A 303 27.96 6.61 -14.22
CA HIS A 303 29.24 6.89 -14.91
C HIS A 303 29.05 7.83 -16.10
N PHE A 304 28.15 7.46 -17.05
CA PHE A 304 27.88 8.28 -18.23
C PHE A 304 26.86 9.37 -17.97
N ARG A 305 25.92 9.15 -17.03
CA ARG A 305 24.82 10.07 -16.68
C ARG A 305 23.97 10.47 -17.88
N ARG A 306 23.80 9.50 -18.82
CA ARG A 306 22.97 9.65 -20.00
C ARG A 306 21.70 8.85 -19.84
N GLY A 307 20.61 9.38 -20.39
CA GLY A 307 19.33 8.70 -20.43
C GLY A 307 19.25 7.76 -21.63
N PHE A 308 18.72 6.56 -21.41
CA PHE A 308 18.44 5.59 -22.45
C PHE A 308 17.02 5.06 -22.30
N ARG A 309 16.33 4.89 -23.42
CA ARG A 309 15.10 4.12 -23.52
C ARG A 309 15.44 2.70 -23.90
N LEU A 310 14.89 1.75 -23.14
CA LEU A 310 14.99 0.32 -23.38
C LEU A 310 13.61 -0.18 -23.83
N THR A 311 13.49 -0.67 -25.06
CA THR A 311 12.28 -1.28 -25.59
C THR A 311 12.54 -2.75 -25.85
N LEU A 312 11.75 -3.66 -25.28
CA LEU A 312 11.91 -5.11 -25.49
C LEU A 312 11.78 -5.43 -26.98
N LYS A 313 12.80 -6.09 -27.56
CA LYS A 313 12.86 -6.40 -28.99
C LYS A 313 11.78 -7.38 -29.45
N ASP A 314 11.53 -8.41 -28.62
CA ASP A 314 10.61 -9.48 -28.93
C ASP A 314 9.95 -9.98 -27.64
N GLN A 315 8.62 -10.01 -27.60
CA GLN A 315 7.85 -10.56 -26.50
C GLN A 315 8.23 -12.02 -26.20
N GLY A 316 8.66 -12.79 -27.19
CA GLY A 316 9.13 -14.16 -27.02
C GLY A 316 10.28 -14.32 -26.05
N LEU A 317 11.12 -13.28 -25.84
CA LEU A 317 12.17 -13.26 -24.82
C LEU A 317 11.57 -13.28 -23.42
N ALA A 318 10.58 -12.43 -23.17
CA ALA A 318 9.85 -12.41 -21.89
C ALA A 318 9.03 -13.69 -21.70
N ASP A 319 8.35 -14.18 -22.74
CA ASP A 319 7.56 -15.41 -22.70
C ASP A 319 8.43 -16.63 -22.40
N SER A 320 9.68 -16.66 -22.87
CA SER A 320 10.62 -17.74 -22.57
C SER A 320 11.19 -17.63 -21.16
N ALA A 321 11.56 -16.42 -20.72
CA ALA A 321 12.14 -16.19 -19.39
C ALA A 321 11.12 -16.38 -18.25
N LEU A 322 9.84 -16.19 -18.54
CA LEU A 322 8.71 -16.24 -17.59
C LEU A 322 7.67 -17.30 -18.01
N ALA A 323 8.12 -18.40 -18.61
CA ALA A 323 7.24 -19.42 -19.21
C ALA A 323 6.20 -20.01 -18.21
N ASP A 324 6.57 -20.11 -16.93
CA ASP A 324 5.70 -20.63 -15.87
C ASP A 324 4.67 -19.60 -15.34
N MET A 325 4.74 -18.36 -15.83
CA MET A 325 3.87 -17.28 -15.39
C MET A 325 2.72 -17.02 -16.37
N PRO A 326 1.54 -16.55 -15.90
CA PRO A 326 0.42 -16.21 -16.76
C PRO A 326 0.74 -15.02 -17.68
N GLU A 327 0.00 -14.91 -18.78
CA GLU A 327 0.22 -13.88 -19.80
C GLU A 327 0.28 -12.44 -19.24
N PRO A 328 -0.64 -11.98 -18.37
CA PRO A 328 -0.59 -10.61 -17.83
C PRO A 328 0.72 -10.32 -17.07
N TYR A 329 1.26 -11.33 -16.38
CA TYR A 329 2.53 -11.21 -15.66
C TYR A 329 3.72 -11.10 -16.61
N ARG A 330 3.74 -11.85 -17.72
CA ARG A 330 4.81 -11.82 -18.73
C ARG A 330 4.84 -10.51 -19.53
N ARG A 331 3.78 -9.70 -19.44
CA ARG A 331 3.68 -8.36 -20.05
C ARG A 331 3.90 -7.22 -19.02
N LEU A 332 4.33 -7.55 -17.82
CA LEU A 332 4.61 -6.58 -16.79
C LEU A 332 6.06 -6.09 -16.90
N ASP A 333 6.27 -4.79 -17.12
CA ASP A 333 7.60 -4.18 -17.27
C ASP A 333 8.55 -4.58 -16.12
N THR A 334 8.05 -4.54 -14.88
CA THR A 334 8.83 -4.89 -13.69
C THR A 334 9.21 -6.36 -13.61
N ALA A 335 8.36 -7.27 -14.10
CA ALA A 335 8.64 -8.70 -14.13
C ALA A 335 9.69 -9.03 -15.20
N VAL A 336 9.60 -8.38 -16.36
CA VAL A 336 10.57 -8.54 -17.45
C VAL A 336 11.92 -7.96 -17.06
N LEU A 337 11.95 -6.78 -16.41
CA LEU A 337 13.19 -6.21 -15.85
C LEU A 337 13.84 -7.20 -14.85
N GLU A 338 13.04 -7.73 -13.93
CA GLU A 338 13.54 -8.66 -12.92
C GLU A 338 14.12 -9.93 -13.56
N ALA A 339 13.44 -10.52 -14.53
CA ALA A 339 13.85 -11.75 -15.16
C ALA A 339 15.10 -11.56 -16.07
N LEU A 340 15.07 -10.56 -16.96
CA LEU A 340 16.09 -10.40 -18.00
C LEU A 340 17.29 -9.56 -17.56
N VAL A 341 17.16 -8.77 -16.48
CA VAL A 341 18.21 -7.84 -16.07
C VAL A 341 18.69 -8.11 -14.65
N LEU A 342 17.79 -8.15 -13.68
CA LEU A 342 18.20 -8.25 -12.27
C LEU A 342 18.66 -9.66 -11.90
N LYS A 343 17.94 -10.69 -12.31
CA LYS A 343 18.26 -12.08 -11.94
C LYS A 343 19.35 -12.68 -12.82
N GLN A 344 19.22 -12.62 -14.14
CA GLN A 344 20.16 -13.28 -15.03
C GLN A 344 21.55 -12.61 -15.06
N PRO A 345 21.71 -11.35 -15.55
CA PRO A 345 23.05 -10.76 -15.69
C PRO A 345 23.61 -10.23 -14.36
N LEU A 346 22.78 -9.71 -13.44
CA LEU A 346 23.25 -9.18 -12.17
C LEU A 346 23.31 -10.23 -11.07
N GLY A 347 22.71 -11.41 -11.28
CA GLY A 347 22.76 -12.54 -10.36
C GLY A 347 22.00 -12.30 -9.05
N LEU A 348 21.04 -11.37 -9.01
CA LEU A 348 20.25 -11.12 -7.81
C LEU A 348 19.26 -12.27 -7.59
N SER A 349 19.35 -12.91 -6.44
CA SER A 349 18.36 -13.89 -6.01
C SER A 349 17.06 -13.24 -5.57
N GLU A 350 15.97 -14.02 -5.47
CA GLU A 350 14.72 -13.53 -4.87
C GLU A 350 14.93 -13.02 -3.44
N ASP A 351 15.82 -13.65 -2.69
CA ASP A 351 16.18 -13.24 -1.35
C ASP A 351 16.93 -11.89 -1.33
N ASP A 352 17.83 -11.65 -2.30
CA ASP A 352 18.50 -10.36 -2.45
C ASP A 352 17.51 -9.24 -2.77
N ILE A 353 16.62 -9.47 -3.72
CA ILE A 353 15.57 -8.51 -4.13
C ILE A 353 14.66 -8.20 -2.93
N SER A 354 14.24 -9.23 -2.21
CA SER A 354 13.36 -9.14 -1.04
C SER A 354 13.98 -8.36 0.12
N HIS A 355 15.30 -8.49 0.34
CA HIS A 355 16.04 -7.84 1.41
C HIS A 355 16.83 -6.60 0.94
N LYS A 356 16.57 -6.11 -0.27
CA LYS A 356 17.22 -4.94 -0.85
C LYS A 356 18.76 -5.05 -0.92
N ARG A 357 19.30 -6.23 -1.17
CA ARG A 357 20.74 -6.43 -1.36
C ARG A 357 21.10 -6.23 -2.83
N GLY A 358 21.78 -5.14 -3.14
CA GLY A 358 22.13 -4.75 -4.52
C GLY A 358 21.01 -4.06 -5.30
N LEU A 359 19.84 -3.89 -4.68
CA LEU A 359 18.67 -3.24 -5.25
C LEU A 359 17.98 -2.39 -4.19
N ASP A 360 17.56 -1.17 -4.54
CA ASP A 360 16.64 -0.35 -3.77
C ASP A 360 15.58 0.30 -4.68
N TYR A 361 14.69 1.09 -4.10
CA TYR A 361 13.52 1.64 -4.78
C TYR A 361 13.37 3.13 -4.47
N ALA A 362 13.06 3.92 -5.51
CA ALA A 362 12.67 5.32 -5.37
C ALA A 362 11.22 5.50 -5.81
N ARG A 363 10.50 6.40 -5.15
CA ARG A 363 9.06 6.64 -5.38
C ARG A 363 8.79 7.83 -6.31
N SER A 364 9.81 8.65 -6.58
CA SER A 364 9.72 9.74 -7.53
C SER A 364 10.86 9.69 -8.55
N PHE A 365 10.61 10.29 -9.70
CA PHE A 365 11.59 10.44 -10.76
C PHE A 365 12.80 11.26 -10.30
N GLU A 366 12.53 12.37 -9.61
CA GLU A 366 13.54 13.29 -9.13
C GLU A 366 14.49 12.62 -8.13
N GLU A 367 13.92 11.89 -7.16
CA GLU A 367 14.70 11.12 -6.18
C GLU A 367 15.58 10.07 -6.88
N ALA A 368 15.00 9.29 -7.78
CA ALA A 368 15.72 8.23 -8.49
C ALA A 368 16.89 8.81 -9.31
N ARG A 369 16.63 9.90 -10.03
CA ARG A 369 17.63 10.59 -10.85
C ARG A 369 18.76 11.16 -10.00
N GLU A 370 18.45 11.89 -8.94
CA GLU A 370 19.45 12.49 -8.06
C GLU A 370 20.35 11.42 -7.40
N LEU A 371 19.78 10.31 -6.96
CA LEU A 371 20.53 9.20 -6.36
C LEU A 371 21.50 8.55 -7.37
N VAL A 372 21.14 8.45 -8.64
CA VAL A 372 22.03 7.95 -9.69
C VAL A 372 23.06 9.01 -10.09
N GLU A 373 22.66 10.26 -10.32
CA GLU A 373 23.56 11.35 -10.72
C GLU A 373 24.61 11.68 -9.66
N SER A 374 24.26 11.58 -8.37
CA SER A 374 25.21 11.74 -7.26
C SER A 374 26.19 10.57 -7.12
N GLY A 375 25.88 9.41 -7.73
CA GLY A 375 26.65 8.18 -7.60
C GLY A 375 26.41 7.43 -6.30
N ALA A 376 25.33 7.74 -5.58
CA ALA A 376 24.86 6.96 -4.44
C ALA A 376 24.39 5.56 -4.87
N PHE A 377 23.87 5.47 -6.10
CA PHE A 377 23.58 4.22 -6.80
C PHE A 377 24.32 4.16 -8.14
N ASP A 378 24.64 2.96 -8.59
CA ASP A 378 25.43 2.74 -9.78
C ASP A 378 24.60 2.87 -11.08
N ALA A 379 23.31 2.48 -11.02
CA ALA A 379 22.37 2.60 -12.12
C ALA A 379 20.92 2.70 -11.61
N GLY A 380 20.05 3.25 -12.45
CA GLY A 380 18.61 3.34 -12.23
C GLY A 380 17.81 2.85 -13.45
N PHE A 381 16.74 2.11 -13.18
CA PHE A 381 15.72 1.75 -14.15
C PHE A 381 14.44 2.51 -13.82
N PHE A 382 14.01 3.34 -14.76
CA PHE A 382 12.86 4.22 -14.61
C PHE A 382 11.64 3.56 -15.22
N MET A 383 10.63 3.32 -14.37
CA MET A 383 9.44 2.56 -14.71
C MET A 383 8.26 3.50 -14.91
N ARG A 384 7.30 3.11 -15.72
CA ARG A 384 5.96 3.71 -15.77
C ARG A 384 5.01 3.04 -14.75
N SER A 385 3.86 3.64 -14.56
CA SER A 385 2.79 3.09 -13.73
C SER A 385 2.29 1.74 -14.27
N VAL A 386 1.89 0.84 -13.35
CA VAL A 386 1.19 -0.37 -13.76
C VAL A 386 -0.30 -0.06 -13.85
N PRO A 387 -0.97 -0.30 -15.00
CA PRO A 387 -2.41 -0.12 -15.12
C PRO A 387 -3.18 -0.98 -14.10
N VAL A 388 -4.21 -0.41 -13.49
CA VAL A 388 -5.00 -1.10 -12.44
C VAL A 388 -5.65 -2.38 -12.99
N GLU A 389 -6.07 -2.39 -14.25
CA GLU A 389 -6.59 -3.56 -14.94
C GLU A 389 -5.57 -4.69 -15.00
N GLN A 390 -4.30 -4.39 -15.29
CA GLN A 390 -3.25 -5.40 -15.32
C GLN A 390 -2.96 -5.98 -13.92
N ILE A 391 -3.00 -5.14 -12.87
CA ILE A 391 -2.88 -5.61 -11.48
C ILE A 391 -4.01 -6.58 -11.16
N LYS A 392 -5.23 -6.25 -11.54
CA LYS A 392 -6.41 -7.09 -11.35
C LYS A 392 -6.32 -8.42 -12.11
N GLU A 393 -5.86 -8.41 -13.37
CA GLU A 393 -5.67 -9.61 -14.18
C GLU A 393 -4.61 -10.55 -13.58
N ILE A 394 -3.49 -10.00 -13.10
CA ILE A 394 -2.43 -10.78 -12.44
C ILE A 394 -2.94 -11.38 -11.13
N ALA A 395 -3.63 -10.59 -10.30
CA ALA A 395 -4.24 -11.08 -9.07
C ALA A 395 -5.32 -12.13 -9.33
N ALA A 396 -6.14 -11.98 -10.38
CA ALA A 396 -7.13 -12.95 -10.79
C ALA A 396 -6.50 -14.28 -11.27
N ALA A 397 -5.32 -14.23 -11.86
CA ALA A 397 -4.53 -15.40 -12.20
C ALA A 397 -3.89 -16.11 -10.98
N GLY A 398 -4.04 -15.56 -9.78
CA GLY A 398 -3.55 -16.15 -8.53
C GLY A 398 -2.04 -16.04 -8.33
N VAL A 399 -1.38 -15.11 -9.00
CA VAL A 399 0.07 -14.87 -8.87
C VAL A 399 0.32 -13.50 -8.25
N ASN A 400 1.44 -13.40 -7.51
CA ASN A 400 1.88 -12.14 -6.93
C ASN A 400 2.85 -11.45 -7.89
N MET A 401 2.76 -10.13 -7.97
CA MET A 401 3.69 -9.29 -8.71
C MET A 401 5.09 -9.25 -8.06
N PRO A 402 6.13 -8.85 -8.78
CA PRO A 402 7.41 -8.53 -8.17
C PRO A 402 7.27 -7.50 -7.05
N PRO A 403 8.13 -7.53 -6.02
CA PRO A 403 8.07 -6.57 -4.92
C PRO A 403 8.12 -5.12 -5.41
N LYS A 404 7.32 -4.26 -4.77
CA LYS A 404 7.27 -2.82 -5.09
C LYS A 404 6.93 -2.52 -6.56
N SER A 405 6.08 -3.34 -7.18
CA SER A 405 5.58 -3.08 -8.54
C SER A 405 4.52 -1.97 -8.59
N THR A 406 3.87 -1.70 -7.47
CA THR A 406 2.78 -0.72 -7.36
C THR A 406 2.99 0.19 -6.16
N TYR A 407 2.66 1.46 -6.32
CA TYR A 407 2.57 2.42 -5.23
C TYR A 407 1.23 3.14 -5.32
N PHE A 408 0.24 2.62 -4.60
CA PHE A 408 -1.07 3.25 -4.51
C PHE A 408 -0.98 4.52 -3.66
N PHE A 409 -1.41 5.63 -4.23
CA PHE A 409 -1.35 6.95 -3.60
C PHE A 409 -2.73 7.64 -3.66
N PRO A 410 -3.07 8.48 -2.67
CA PRO A 410 -2.38 8.64 -1.40
C PRO A 410 -2.51 7.42 -0.50
N LYS A 411 -1.66 7.30 0.51
CA LYS A 411 -1.79 6.25 1.53
C LYS A 411 -3.03 6.51 2.39
N VAL A 412 -3.59 5.45 2.97
CA VAL A 412 -4.67 5.57 3.95
C VAL A 412 -4.05 5.79 5.33
N PRO A 413 -4.33 6.89 6.01
CA PRO A 413 -3.76 7.17 7.33
C PRO A 413 -4.16 6.14 8.38
N THR A 414 -3.26 5.92 9.35
CA THR A 414 -3.51 5.19 10.59
C THR A 414 -3.98 6.18 11.67
N GLY A 415 -4.84 5.72 12.60
CA GLY A 415 -5.34 6.55 13.69
C GLY A 415 -6.63 7.30 13.39
N LEU A 416 -7.25 7.08 12.23
CA LEU A 416 -8.59 7.62 11.98
C LEU A 416 -9.65 6.79 12.72
N LEU A 417 -9.52 5.47 12.65
CA LEU A 417 -10.42 4.49 13.25
C LEU A 417 -9.65 3.23 13.67
N PHE A 418 -10.16 2.54 14.68
CA PHE A 418 -9.69 1.20 15.08
C PHE A 418 -10.86 0.21 15.08
N ASN A 419 -10.59 -1.03 14.71
CA ASN A 419 -11.59 -2.11 14.79
C ASN A 419 -11.29 -3.01 15.99
N PRO A 420 -12.11 -2.99 17.05
CA PRO A 420 -11.95 -3.92 18.19
C PRO A 420 -12.26 -5.35 17.75
N LEU A 421 -11.43 -6.32 18.17
CA LEU A 421 -11.54 -7.74 17.84
C LEU A 421 -12.16 -8.56 18.98
N SER A 422 -12.55 -7.91 20.03
CA SER A 422 -13.29 -8.48 21.17
C SER A 422 -14.11 -7.38 21.81
N ASP A 423 -15.15 -7.76 22.54
CA ASP A 423 -15.79 -6.80 23.45
C ASP A 423 -14.76 -6.31 24.49
N PRO A 424 -14.73 -5.01 24.80
CA PRO A 424 -13.89 -4.50 25.88
C PRO A 424 -14.28 -5.22 27.17
N ARG A 425 -13.28 -5.63 27.94
CA ARG A 425 -13.44 -6.27 29.25
C ARG A 425 -13.91 -5.26 30.28
#